data_ce33684292fe210464c10a56b308e41f
#
_entry.id   ce33684292fe210464c10a56b308e41f
#
_cell.length_a   1.000
_cell.length_b   1.000
_cell.length_c   1.000
_cell.angle_alpha   90.00
_cell.angle_beta   90.00
_cell.angle_gamma   90.00
#
_symmetry.space_group_name_H-M   'P 1'
#
loop_
_entity.id
_entity.type
_entity.pdbx_description
1 polymer ?
#
loop_
_entity_poly.entity_id
_entity_poly.type
_entity_poly.pdbx_seq_one_letter_code
_entity_poly.pdbx_strand_id
1 'polypeptide(L)'
;LDSFSIAWTAEPGIDLVTDAAAIPARAYVESYYLATITADEKYLYPGFNDAVEPNQPSPSWPPGTSDLHPDLRYSEPHIWIGTVRHHVLSIIRSGGDATVVACAYMYGSAMELSDRGGYSANVGTYADPSGIFPIRIGLRAPASGQAKSTAQQGTSKAPFDDVFGGWKITNFLFDYLAQPAQWPEKDRDRASCIAKAEGAPESRDFKPHQPYPFSDFPTLPATPGWPAKPAN
;
A
#
# COMPACT_ATOMS: atom_id res chain seq x y z
N LEU A 1 6.72 -1.91 15.25
CA LEU A 1 5.48 -2.25 14.51
C LEU A 1 4.90 -3.63 14.92
N ASP A 2 5.08 -4.05 16.19
CA ASP A 2 4.61 -5.38 16.65
C ASP A 2 3.09 -5.50 16.56
N SER A 3 2.39 -4.42 16.89
CA SER A 3 0.92 -4.34 16.88
C SER A 3 0.35 -3.78 15.58
N PHE A 4 1.10 -3.81 14.48
CA PHE A 4 0.67 -3.34 13.18
C PHE A 4 0.95 -4.39 12.10
N SER A 5 0.06 -4.51 11.13
CA SER A 5 0.22 -5.42 9.99
C SER A 5 -0.41 -4.86 8.71
N ILE A 6 -0.01 -5.45 7.58
CA ILE A 6 -0.62 -5.19 6.28
C ILE A 6 -1.10 -6.52 5.71
N ALA A 7 -2.33 -6.56 5.22
CA ALA A 7 -2.93 -7.74 4.63
C ALA A 7 -3.46 -7.43 3.22
N TRP A 8 -3.34 -8.41 2.33
CA TRP A 8 -3.78 -8.30 0.94
C TRP A 8 -4.73 -9.41 0.57
N THR A 9 -5.71 -9.04 -0.23
CA THR A 9 -6.59 -9.94 -0.98
C THR A 9 -6.64 -9.50 -2.45
N ALA A 10 -7.26 -10.29 -3.31
CA ALA A 10 -7.37 -9.94 -4.73
C ALA A 10 -8.65 -10.52 -5.34
N GLU A 11 -9.02 -9.98 -6.50
CA GLU A 11 -10.06 -10.56 -7.33
C GLU A 11 -9.70 -11.98 -7.79
N PRO A 12 -10.70 -12.84 -8.03
CA PRO A 12 -10.48 -14.18 -8.56
C PRO A 12 -9.62 -14.16 -9.83
N GLY A 13 -8.62 -15.02 -9.87
CA GLY A 13 -7.66 -15.12 -10.99
C GLY A 13 -6.39 -14.27 -10.83
N ILE A 14 -6.27 -13.46 -9.79
CA ILE A 14 -5.04 -12.74 -9.44
C ILE A 14 -4.33 -13.49 -8.31
N ASP A 15 -3.12 -13.96 -8.57
CA ASP A 15 -2.28 -14.63 -7.58
C ASP A 15 -1.27 -13.65 -6.97
N LEU A 16 -1.51 -13.24 -5.74
CA LEU A 16 -0.63 -12.31 -5.00
C LEU A 16 0.74 -12.90 -4.64
N VAL A 17 0.88 -14.21 -4.73
CA VAL A 17 2.07 -14.94 -4.28
C VAL A 17 3.05 -15.18 -5.44
N THR A 18 2.53 -15.43 -6.64
CA THR A 18 3.35 -15.83 -7.79
C THR A 18 3.30 -14.86 -8.96
N ASP A 19 2.30 -13.97 -9.02
CA ASP A 19 2.18 -13.01 -10.12
C ASP A 19 3.33 -12.00 -10.12
N ALA A 20 4.05 -11.95 -11.24
CA ALA A 20 5.27 -11.16 -11.38
C ALA A 20 5.08 -9.64 -11.22
N ALA A 21 3.87 -9.11 -11.43
CA ALA A 21 3.56 -7.69 -11.23
C ALA A 21 2.90 -7.43 -9.86
N ALA A 22 2.14 -8.40 -9.31
CA ALA A 22 1.52 -8.26 -8.00
C ALA A 22 2.56 -8.21 -6.87
N ILE A 23 3.60 -9.04 -6.94
CA ILE A 23 4.66 -9.09 -5.93
C ILE A 23 5.35 -7.72 -5.76
N PRO A 24 5.95 -7.12 -6.82
CA PRO A 24 6.61 -5.82 -6.67
C PRO A 24 5.64 -4.68 -6.34
N ALA A 25 4.38 -4.74 -6.77
CA ALA A 25 3.37 -3.75 -6.39
C ALA A 25 3.07 -3.82 -4.89
N ARG A 26 2.90 -5.03 -4.32
CA ARG A 26 2.75 -5.22 -2.87
C ARG A 26 3.97 -4.69 -2.12
N ALA A 27 5.15 -5.11 -2.53
CA ALA A 27 6.41 -4.70 -1.88
C ALA A 27 6.57 -3.18 -1.88
N TYR A 28 6.24 -2.54 -2.99
CA TYR A 28 6.29 -1.09 -3.12
C TYR A 28 5.32 -0.39 -2.14
N VAL A 29 4.04 -0.76 -2.18
CA VAL A 29 3.01 -0.11 -1.35
C VAL A 29 3.28 -0.31 0.15
N GLU A 30 3.62 -1.54 0.56
CA GLU A 30 3.96 -1.83 1.95
C GLU A 30 5.17 -1.04 2.43
N SER A 31 6.24 -1.07 1.65
CA SER A 31 7.50 -0.38 1.94
C SER A 31 7.33 1.14 2.03
N TYR A 32 6.67 1.72 1.03
CA TYR A 32 6.35 3.15 0.99
C TYR A 32 5.54 3.57 2.23
N TYR A 33 4.48 2.82 2.54
CA TYR A 33 3.60 3.11 3.65
C TYR A 33 4.32 2.98 5.01
N LEU A 34 5.07 1.90 5.20
CA LEU A 34 5.82 1.68 6.44
C LEU A 34 6.86 2.77 6.68
N ALA A 35 7.63 3.15 5.66
CA ALA A 35 8.58 4.25 5.77
C ALA A 35 7.88 5.57 6.12
N THR A 36 6.73 5.85 5.50
CA THR A 36 5.95 7.06 5.76
C THR A 36 5.45 7.13 7.20
N ILE A 37 4.81 6.07 7.71
CA ILE A 37 4.20 6.08 9.05
C ILE A 37 5.23 6.02 10.19
N THR A 38 6.44 5.56 9.91
CA THR A 38 7.53 5.49 10.89
C THR A 38 8.52 6.66 10.77
N ALA A 39 8.40 7.46 9.70
CA ALA A 39 9.37 8.51 9.34
C ALA A 39 10.81 7.96 9.23
N ASP A 40 11.00 6.72 8.74
CA ASP A 40 12.28 6.04 8.79
C ASP A 40 12.53 5.17 7.54
N GLU A 41 13.55 5.54 6.77
CA GLU A 41 13.94 4.84 5.54
C GLU A 41 14.35 3.37 5.76
N LYS A 42 14.68 2.96 6.97
CA LYS A 42 15.02 1.55 7.27
C LYS A 42 13.87 0.59 7.01
N TYR A 43 12.65 1.10 6.88
CA TYR A 43 11.45 0.32 6.52
C TYR A 43 11.22 0.23 5.02
N LEU A 44 12.05 0.88 4.19
CA LEU A 44 12.10 0.62 2.76
C LEU A 44 12.64 -0.81 2.54
N TYR A 45 11.91 -1.60 1.79
CA TYR A 45 12.27 -2.99 1.55
C TYR A 45 13.55 -3.12 0.71
N PRO A 46 14.30 -4.22 0.85
CA PRO A 46 15.47 -4.47 0.02
C PRO A 46 15.16 -4.31 -1.47
N GLY A 47 15.98 -3.57 -2.19
CA GLY A 47 15.80 -3.30 -3.62
C GLY A 47 14.89 -2.09 -3.94
N PHE A 48 14.23 -1.47 -2.95
CA PHE A 48 13.30 -0.35 -3.18
C PHE A 48 13.93 0.78 -4.01
N ASN A 49 15.09 1.29 -3.60
CA ASN A 49 15.75 2.43 -4.27
C ASN A 49 16.20 2.11 -5.68
N ASP A 50 16.51 0.85 -5.96
CA ASP A 50 16.85 0.39 -7.31
C ASP A 50 15.62 0.17 -8.18
N ALA A 51 14.49 -0.25 -7.57
CA ALA A 51 13.27 -0.57 -8.29
C ALA A 51 12.41 0.67 -8.57
N VAL A 52 12.45 1.69 -7.72
CA VAL A 52 11.56 2.86 -7.83
C VAL A 52 12.24 3.96 -8.64
N GLU A 53 11.57 4.47 -9.68
CA GLU A 53 12.07 5.60 -10.45
C GLU A 53 12.13 6.87 -9.59
N PRO A 54 13.08 7.79 -9.84
CA PRO A 54 13.19 9.03 -9.08
C PRO A 54 11.94 9.89 -9.17
N ASN A 55 11.59 10.60 -8.09
CA ASN A 55 10.54 11.60 -8.09
C ASN A 55 10.78 12.67 -9.17
N GLN A 56 9.75 13.03 -9.91
CA GLN A 56 9.78 14.08 -10.91
C GLN A 56 9.20 15.37 -10.32
N PRO A 57 9.96 16.45 -10.22
CA PRO A 57 9.63 17.60 -9.38
C PRO A 57 8.63 18.60 -9.98
N SER A 58 8.03 18.33 -11.11
CA SER A 58 7.23 19.33 -11.81
C SER A 58 5.82 18.86 -12.15
N PRO A 59 4.80 19.72 -12.05
CA PRO A 59 3.45 19.40 -12.53
C PRO A 59 3.38 19.13 -14.06
N SER A 60 4.44 19.42 -14.80
CA SER A 60 4.55 19.10 -16.24
C SER A 60 4.89 17.63 -16.51
N TRP A 61 5.29 16.87 -15.50
CA TRP A 61 5.63 15.46 -15.66
C TRP A 61 4.40 14.56 -15.68
N PRO A 62 4.54 13.33 -16.17
CA PRO A 62 3.44 12.38 -16.14
C PRO A 62 2.81 12.24 -14.76
N PRO A 63 1.50 12.06 -14.67
CA PRO A 63 0.81 11.90 -13.41
C PRO A 63 1.36 10.74 -12.58
N GLY A 64 1.46 10.93 -11.26
CA GLY A 64 1.93 9.90 -10.34
C GLY A 64 3.44 9.65 -10.36
N THR A 65 4.23 10.60 -10.87
CA THR A 65 5.69 10.51 -10.85
C THR A 65 6.34 11.45 -9.84
N SER A 66 5.58 12.31 -9.16
CA SER A 66 6.09 13.26 -8.17
C SER A 66 6.38 12.65 -6.80
N ASP A 67 5.68 11.60 -6.44
CA ASP A 67 5.65 11.04 -5.08
C ASP A 67 5.93 9.53 -5.09
N LEU A 68 6.83 9.06 -5.95
CA LEU A 68 7.25 7.66 -6.00
C LEU A 68 8.06 7.25 -4.77
N HIS A 69 8.88 8.16 -4.25
CA HIS A 69 9.58 7.98 -2.98
C HIS A 69 8.85 8.79 -1.90
N PRO A 70 8.68 8.23 -0.68
CA PRO A 70 8.05 8.95 0.41
C PRO A 70 8.89 10.16 0.83
N ASP A 71 8.24 11.30 1.08
CA ASP A 71 8.90 12.47 1.64
C ASP A 71 8.86 12.40 3.17
N LEU A 72 9.96 11.96 3.77
CA LEU A 72 10.07 11.76 5.22
C LEU A 72 10.46 13.03 5.99
N ARG A 73 10.76 14.12 5.30
CA ARG A 73 11.23 15.38 5.95
C ARG A 73 10.18 16.03 6.85
N TYR A 74 8.91 15.77 6.57
CA TYR A 74 7.78 16.33 7.31
C TYR A 74 6.97 15.26 8.05
N SER A 75 7.46 14.03 8.07
CA SER A 75 6.85 12.93 8.79
C SER A 75 7.37 12.88 10.21
N GLU A 76 6.51 12.60 11.15
CA GLU A 76 6.88 12.31 12.54
C GLU A 76 6.61 10.84 12.84
N PRO A 77 7.51 10.17 13.60
CA PRO A 77 7.28 8.78 13.95
C PRO A 77 6.12 8.67 14.94
N HIS A 78 5.16 7.83 14.61
CA HIS A 78 4.04 7.51 15.48
C HIS A 78 3.96 6.01 15.76
N ILE A 79 3.33 5.65 16.87
CA ILE A 79 2.97 4.26 17.17
C ILE A 79 1.68 3.95 16.44
N TRP A 80 1.76 2.94 15.57
CA TRP A 80 0.62 2.45 14.80
C TRP A 80 0.21 1.06 15.26
N ILE A 81 -1.11 0.82 15.25
CA ILE A 81 -1.73 -0.45 15.62
C ILE A 81 -2.75 -0.89 14.57
N GLY A 82 -3.17 -2.15 14.66
CA GLY A 82 -4.22 -2.70 13.82
C GLY A 82 -3.73 -3.23 12.49
N THR A 83 -4.61 -3.27 11.50
CA THR A 83 -4.31 -3.84 10.18
C THR A 83 -4.80 -2.93 9.07
N VAL A 84 -3.88 -2.51 8.21
CA VAL A 84 -4.22 -1.94 6.90
C VAL A 84 -4.49 -3.10 5.94
N ARG A 85 -5.59 -3.02 5.22
CA ARG A 85 -5.95 -4.04 4.22
C ARG A 85 -5.91 -3.45 2.83
N HIS A 86 -5.46 -4.26 1.89
CA HIS A 86 -5.52 -3.94 0.47
C HIS A 86 -6.27 -5.04 -0.28
N HIS A 87 -6.92 -4.65 -1.39
CA HIS A 87 -7.57 -5.61 -2.29
C HIS A 87 -7.25 -5.25 -3.73
N VAL A 88 -6.55 -6.14 -4.44
CA VAL A 88 -6.22 -5.92 -5.86
C VAL A 88 -7.45 -6.15 -6.71
N LEU A 89 -7.91 -5.09 -7.39
CA LEU A 89 -9.04 -5.13 -8.32
C LEU A 89 -8.65 -5.66 -9.70
N SER A 90 -7.48 -5.24 -10.20
CA SER A 90 -7.03 -5.64 -11.53
C SER A 90 -5.53 -5.48 -11.71
N ILE A 91 -5.00 -6.28 -12.64
CA ILE A 91 -3.65 -6.13 -13.19
C ILE A 91 -3.79 -6.05 -14.71
N ILE A 92 -3.58 -4.87 -15.26
CA ILE A 92 -3.67 -4.58 -16.70
C ILE A 92 -2.25 -4.62 -17.27
N ARG A 93 -2.03 -5.44 -18.30
CA ARG A 93 -0.73 -5.57 -18.97
C ARG A 93 -0.81 -5.05 -20.39
N SER A 94 0.21 -4.27 -20.78
CA SER A 94 0.33 -3.71 -22.12
C SER A 94 1.81 -3.68 -22.54
N GLY A 95 2.19 -4.53 -23.47
CA GLY A 95 3.59 -4.67 -23.84
C GLY A 95 4.45 -5.15 -22.66
N GLY A 96 5.50 -4.39 -22.33
CA GLY A 96 6.36 -4.63 -21.18
C GLY A 96 5.89 -3.96 -19.88
N ASP A 97 4.74 -3.27 -19.89
CA ASP A 97 4.25 -2.53 -18.74
C ASP A 97 3.09 -3.26 -18.04
N ALA A 98 2.90 -3.00 -16.76
CA ALA A 98 1.74 -3.42 -16.01
C ALA A 98 1.18 -2.26 -15.17
N THR A 99 -0.13 -2.26 -14.99
CA THR A 99 -0.80 -1.36 -14.06
C THR A 99 -1.59 -2.19 -13.07
N VAL A 100 -1.29 -2.03 -11.80
CA VAL A 100 -2.04 -2.65 -10.69
C VAL A 100 -2.97 -1.61 -10.10
N VAL A 101 -4.26 -1.94 -10.02
CA VAL A 101 -5.27 -1.14 -9.31
C VAL A 101 -5.68 -1.91 -8.08
N ALA A 102 -5.60 -1.26 -6.92
CA ALA A 102 -5.96 -1.87 -5.65
C ALA A 102 -6.74 -0.90 -4.77
N CYS A 103 -7.55 -1.44 -3.89
CA CYS A 103 -8.20 -0.70 -2.81
C CYS A 103 -7.27 -0.63 -1.59
N ALA A 104 -7.24 0.51 -0.93
CA ALA A 104 -6.66 0.68 0.39
C ALA A 104 -7.79 0.86 1.41
N TYR A 105 -7.76 0.06 2.47
CA TYR A 105 -8.70 0.10 3.60
C TYR A 105 -7.93 0.43 4.86
N MET A 106 -7.92 1.71 5.21
CA MET A 106 -7.11 2.24 6.31
C MET A 106 -7.81 2.15 7.66
N TYR A 107 -9.13 2.10 7.69
CA TYR A 107 -9.98 2.15 8.87
C TYR A 107 -9.76 1.01 9.89
N GLY A 108 -9.06 -0.05 9.51
CA GLY A 108 -8.65 -1.13 10.42
C GLY A 108 -7.37 -0.84 11.20
N SER A 109 -6.78 0.33 11.02
CA SER A 109 -5.57 0.79 11.70
C SER A 109 -5.77 2.11 12.42
N ALA A 110 -4.91 2.39 13.40
CA ALA A 110 -4.97 3.62 14.17
C ALA A 110 -3.59 4.07 14.64
N MET A 111 -3.47 5.35 14.88
CA MET A 111 -2.28 6.03 15.38
C MET A 111 -2.48 6.39 16.85
N GLU A 112 -1.45 6.19 17.68
CA GLU A 112 -1.47 6.60 19.09
C GLU A 112 -1.64 8.12 19.23
N LEU A 113 -2.49 8.52 20.17
CA LEU A 113 -2.65 9.91 20.59
C LEU A 113 -1.81 10.16 21.84
N SER A 114 -0.61 10.67 21.67
CA SER A 114 0.35 10.88 22.76
C SER A 114 -0.11 11.90 23.80
N ASP A 115 -0.98 12.83 23.43
CA ASP A 115 -1.42 13.95 24.26
C ASP A 115 -2.63 13.64 25.15
N ARG A 116 -3.45 12.65 24.79
CA ARG A 116 -4.73 12.36 25.46
C ARG A 116 -5.02 10.89 25.70
N GLY A 117 -4.11 10.03 25.32
CA GLY A 117 -4.28 8.58 25.40
C GLY A 117 -5.25 8.01 24.37
N GLY A 118 -5.16 6.68 24.13
CA GLY A 118 -5.95 6.00 23.10
C GLY A 118 -5.38 6.17 21.71
N TYR A 119 -6.18 5.81 20.69
CA TYR A 119 -5.75 5.72 19.30
C TYR A 119 -6.74 6.45 18.39
N SER A 120 -6.24 7.25 17.47
CA SER A 120 -7.04 7.86 16.40
C SER A 120 -7.15 6.90 15.24
N ALA A 121 -8.37 6.55 14.85
CA ALA A 121 -8.60 5.74 13.66
C ALA A 121 -8.02 6.41 12.41
N ASN A 122 -7.47 5.59 11.52
CA ASN A 122 -6.93 6.06 10.23
C ASN A 122 -8.06 6.22 9.21
N VAL A 123 -8.92 7.20 9.48
CA VAL A 123 -10.07 7.58 8.65
C VAL A 123 -9.99 9.06 8.32
N GLY A 124 -10.35 9.36 7.09
CA GLY A 124 -10.64 10.65 6.52
C GLY A 124 -10.01 11.94 7.02
N THR A 125 -8.83 12.26 6.52
CA THR A 125 -8.38 13.65 6.58
C THR A 125 -8.47 14.39 5.24
N TYR A 126 -8.52 13.70 4.09
CA TYR A 126 -8.31 14.38 2.80
C TYR A 126 -9.39 14.21 1.74
N ALA A 127 -10.16 13.16 1.67
CA ALA A 127 -11.16 13.03 0.62
C ALA A 127 -12.34 12.12 0.94
N ASP A 128 -12.17 11.16 1.82
CA ASP A 128 -13.22 10.20 2.18
C ASP A 128 -13.13 9.89 3.68
N PRO A 129 -14.16 10.26 4.47
CA PRO A 129 -14.20 9.98 5.89
C PRO A 129 -14.18 8.48 6.21
N SER A 130 -14.35 7.62 5.23
CA SER A 130 -14.36 6.17 5.42
C SER A 130 -12.99 5.52 5.54
N GLY A 131 -11.91 6.20 5.13
CA GLY A 131 -10.59 5.59 5.02
C GLY A 131 -10.50 4.51 3.93
N ILE A 132 -11.32 4.63 2.87
CA ILE A 132 -11.36 3.72 1.72
C ILE A 132 -11.01 4.51 0.46
N PHE A 133 -9.97 4.10 -0.26
CA PHE A 133 -9.63 4.72 -1.53
C PHE A 133 -8.88 3.77 -2.46
N PRO A 134 -9.07 3.88 -3.77
CA PRO A 134 -8.25 3.15 -4.72
C PRO A 134 -6.87 3.79 -4.88
N ILE A 135 -5.90 2.93 -5.16
CA ILE A 135 -4.53 3.27 -5.55
C ILE A 135 -4.20 2.62 -6.88
N ARG A 136 -3.34 3.27 -7.65
CA ARG A 136 -2.90 2.78 -8.96
C ARG A 136 -1.38 2.82 -9.02
N ILE A 137 -0.78 1.68 -9.34
CA ILE A 137 0.67 1.49 -9.42
C ILE A 137 1.04 1.13 -10.85
N GLY A 138 1.92 1.90 -11.46
CA GLY A 138 2.49 1.61 -12.77
C GLY A 138 3.84 0.91 -12.62
N LEU A 139 4.04 -0.16 -13.39
CA LEU A 139 5.25 -0.96 -13.39
C LEU A 139 5.75 -1.17 -14.82
N ARG A 140 7.07 -1.17 -15.00
CA ARG A 140 7.75 -1.57 -16.24
C ARG A 140 8.55 -2.82 -16.00
N ALA A 141 8.37 -3.83 -16.86
CA ALA A 141 9.12 -5.07 -16.78
C ALA A 141 10.62 -4.88 -17.09
N PRO A 142 11.48 -5.75 -16.57
CA PRO A 142 12.90 -5.74 -16.93
C PRO A 142 13.10 -5.95 -18.42
N ALA A 143 14.10 -5.26 -19.00
CA ALA A 143 14.40 -5.32 -20.44
C ALA A 143 14.70 -6.74 -20.95
N SER A 144 15.17 -7.64 -20.09
CA SER A 144 15.40 -9.06 -20.42
C SER A 144 14.12 -9.87 -20.63
N GLY A 145 12.94 -9.30 -20.37
CA GLY A 145 11.65 -9.99 -20.43
C GLY A 145 11.46 -11.10 -19.38
N GLN A 146 12.49 -11.38 -18.59
CA GLN A 146 12.45 -12.39 -17.52
C GLN A 146 12.40 -11.70 -16.16
N ALA A 147 11.21 -11.37 -15.69
CA ALA A 147 11.02 -11.06 -14.28
C ALA A 147 11.29 -12.32 -13.44
N LYS A 148 12.25 -12.24 -12.53
CA LYS A 148 12.47 -13.34 -11.57
C LYS A 148 11.33 -13.28 -10.54
N SER A 149 10.43 -14.23 -10.63
CA SER A 149 9.39 -14.41 -9.63
C SER A 149 9.61 -15.74 -8.93
N THR A 150 9.92 -15.70 -7.65
CA THR A 150 9.78 -16.82 -6.74
C THR A 150 8.53 -16.58 -5.90
N ALA A 151 7.84 -17.64 -5.53
CA ALA A 151 6.64 -17.51 -4.70
C ALA A 151 6.94 -16.74 -3.40
N GLN A 152 6.17 -15.68 -3.15
CA GLN A 152 6.35 -14.78 -2.01
C GLN A 152 5.22 -14.99 -1.01
N GLN A 153 5.34 -16.04 -0.20
CA GLN A 153 4.41 -16.38 0.88
C GLN A 153 5.16 -16.84 2.12
N GLY A 154 4.70 -16.43 3.28
CA GLY A 154 5.28 -16.84 4.56
C GLY A 154 4.63 -16.15 5.75
N THR A 155 5.33 -16.15 6.87
CA THR A 155 4.86 -15.55 8.13
C THR A 155 5.54 -14.23 8.47
N SER A 156 6.53 -13.80 7.69
CA SER A 156 7.23 -12.53 7.92
C SER A 156 6.35 -11.35 7.52
N LYS A 157 6.44 -10.26 8.29
CA LYS A 157 5.75 -9.00 7.96
C LYS A 157 6.45 -8.20 6.86
N ALA A 158 7.72 -8.53 6.55
CA ALA A 158 8.52 -7.88 5.52
C ALA A 158 9.43 -8.88 4.84
N PRO A 159 9.80 -8.69 3.57
CA PRO A 159 10.77 -9.52 2.90
C PRO A 159 12.18 -9.30 3.47
N PHE A 160 12.98 -10.33 3.51
CA PHE A 160 14.39 -10.22 3.91
C PHE A 160 15.34 -9.97 2.74
N ASP A 161 14.86 -10.11 1.50
CA ASP A 161 15.62 -9.99 0.27
C ASP A 161 14.85 -9.15 -0.76
N ASP A 162 15.50 -8.76 -1.87
CA ASP A 162 14.87 -8.04 -2.97
C ASP A 162 13.79 -8.90 -3.65
N VAL A 163 12.56 -8.39 -3.61
CA VAL A 163 11.37 -9.03 -4.19
C VAL A 163 10.82 -8.29 -5.41
N PHE A 164 11.48 -7.20 -5.85
CA PHE A 164 11.04 -6.44 -7.02
C PHE A 164 11.32 -7.18 -8.34
N GLY A 165 12.21 -8.17 -8.35
CA GLY A 165 12.41 -9.05 -9.50
C GLY A 165 12.86 -8.34 -10.78
N GLY A 166 13.46 -7.16 -10.66
CA GLY A 166 13.91 -6.32 -11.77
C GLY A 166 12.83 -5.42 -12.38
N TRP A 167 11.60 -5.44 -11.87
CA TRP A 167 10.58 -4.47 -12.23
C TRP A 167 10.94 -3.06 -11.76
N LYS A 168 10.48 -2.06 -12.52
CA LYS A 168 10.58 -0.64 -12.16
C LYS A 168 9.19 -0.11 -11.81
N ILE A 169 9.08 0.57 -10.68
CA ILE A 169 7.89 1.33 -10.31
C ILE A 169 8.00 2.69 -10.99
N THR A 170 7.06 3.00 -11.85
CA THR A 170 7.10 4.17 -12.73
C THR A 170 6.01 5.19 -12.45
N ASN A 171 4.99 4.78 -11.69
CA ASN A 171 3.83 5.62 -11.42
C ASN A 171 3.14 5.18 -10.12
N PHE A 172 2.68 6.15 -9.32
CA PHE A 172 1.85 5.91 -8.14
C PHE A 172 0.81 7.01 -8.00
N LEU A 173 -0.46 6.63 -7.99
CA LEU A 173 -1.58 7.57 -7.87
C LEU A 173 -2.51 7.15 -6.75
N PHE A 174 -2.92 8.16 -5.98
CA PHE A 174 -4.08 8.10 -5.10
C PHE A 174 -5.26 8.75 -5.82
N ASP A 175 -6.44 8.16 -5.76
CA ASP A 175 -7.60 8.68 -6.49
C ASP A 175 -8.01 10.09 -6.06
N TYR A 176 -7.87 10.43 -4.78
CA TYR A 176 -8.20 11.76 -4.25
C TYR A 176 -7.25 12.87 -4.73
N LEU A 177 -6.05 12.52 -5.22
CA LEU A 177 -5.10 13.44 -5.85
C LEU A 177 -5.18 13.42 -7.37
N ALA A 178 -5.66 12.33 -7.96
CA ALA A 178 -5.68 12.13 -9.40
C ALA A 178 -6.80 12.93 -10.08
N GLN A 179 -6.45 13.64 -11.15
CA GLN A 179 -7.44 14.27 -12.04
C GLN A 179 -8.14 13.20 -12.91
N PRO A 180 -9.39 13.44 -13.35
CA PRO A 180 -10.09 12.48 -14.22
C PRO A 180 -9.33 12.10 -15.51
N ALA A 181 -8.59 13.05 -16.09
CA ALA A 181 -7.75 12.78 -17.27
C ALA A 181 -6.56 11.86 -16.98
N GLN A 182 -6.13 11.78 -15.72
CA GLN A 182 -5.00 10.96 -15.28
C GLN A 182 -5.43 9.53 -14.94
N TRP A 183 -6.66 9.37 -14.48
CA TRP A 183 -7.29 8.11 -14.14
C TRP A 183 -8.79 8.15 -14.46
N PRO A 184 -9.15 7.89 -15.72
CA PRO A 184 -10.56 7.98 -16.17
C PRO A 184 -11.52 7.06 -15.42
N GLU A 185 -11.04 5.90 -14.99
CA GLU A 185 -11.83 4.88 -14.29
C GLU A 185 -11.89 5.07 -12.77
N LYS A 186 -11.31 6.12 -12.20
CA LYS A 186 -11.15 6.27 -10.74
C LYS A 186 -12.47 6.18 -9.97
N ASP A 187 -13.56 6.75 -10.49
CA ASP A 187 -14.84 6.73 -9.79
C ASP A 187 -15.47 5.34 -9.77
N ARG A 188 -15.32 4.58 -10.86
CA ARG A 188 -15.71 3.17 -10.93
C ARG A 188 -14.88 2.34 -9.94
N ASP A 189 -13.57 2.55 -9.91
CA ASP A 189 -12.65 1.81 -9.05
C ASP A 189 -12.93 2.15 -7.58
N ARG A 190 -13.24 3.42 -7.26
CA ARG A 190 -13.69 3.83 -5.91
C ARG A 190 -14.99 3.13 -5.51
N ALA A 191 -16.00 3.11 -6.39
CA ALA A 191 -17.24 2.40 -6.12
C ALA A 191 -17.01 0.90 -5.87
N SER A 192 -16.09 0.28 -6.62
CA SER A 192 -15.69 -1.11 -6.41
C SER A 192 -15.03 -1.32 -5.04
N CYS A 193 -14.14 -0.41 -4.62
CA CYS A 193 -13.50 -0.48 -3.31
C CYS A 193 -14.51 -0.38 -2.17
N ILE A 194 -15.49 0.53 -2.28
CA ILE A 194 -16.56 0.67 -1.29
C ILE A 194 -17.40 -0.61 -1.22
N ALA A 195 -17.81 -1.15 -2.36
CA ALA A 195 -18.63 -2.36 -2.41
C ALA A 195 -17.95 -3.62 -1.84
N LYS A 196 -16.61 -3.65 -1.84
CA LYS A 196 -15.80 -4.78 -1.34
C LYS A 196 -15.24 -4.57 0.06
N ALA A 197 -15.54 -3.43 0.70
CA ALA A 197 -15.07 -3.13 2.03
C ALA A 197 -15.71 -4.07 3.06
N GLU A 198 -14.91 -4.95 3.64
CA GLU A 198 -15.35 -5.83 4.72
C GLU A 198 -15.43 -5.05 6.05
N GLY A 199 -16.55 -5.16 6.75
CA GLY A 199 -16.77 -4.47 8.02
C GLY A 199 -16.74 -2.96 7.81
N ALA A 200 -17.48 -2.49 6.80
CA ALA A 200 -17.56 -1.09 6.41
C ALA A 200 -17.74 -0.14 7.60
N PRO A 201 -17.26 1.10 7.47
CA PRO A 201 -17.27 2.12 8.54
C PRO A 201 -18.67 2.42 9.09
N GLU A 202 -19.71 2.12 8.34
CA GLU A 202 -21.11 2.23 8.79
C GLU A 202 -21.42 1.41 10.05
N SER A 203 -20.63 0.37 10.32
CA SER A 203 -20.67 -0.39 11.57
C SER A 203 -19.79 0.20 12.68
N ARG A 204 -18.91 1.15 12.34
CA ARG A 204 -17.97 1.80 13.24
C ARG A 204 -17.88 3.26 12.87
N ASP A 205 -18.66 4.11 13.52
CA ASP A 205 -18.66 5.58 13.33
C ASP A 205 -17.35 6.21 13.87
N PHE A 206 -16.20 5.75 13.33
CA PHE A 206 -14.91 6.31 13.66
C PHE A 206 -14.81 7.75 13.16
N LYS A 207 -14.40 8.65 14.05
CA LYS A 207 -14.13 10.05 13.73
C LYS A 207 -12.63 10.31 13.84
N PRO A 208 -12.05 11.08 12.91
CA PRO A 208 -10.64 11.44 13.01
C PRO A 208 -10.37 12.21 14.31
N HIS A 209 -9.18 12.00 14.87
CA HIS A 209 -8.69 12.65 16.09
C HIS A 209 -9.51 12.38 17.37
N GLN A 210 -10.39 11.40 17.37
CA GLN A 210 -11.04 10.93 18.59
C GLN A 210 -10.30 9.72 19.17
N PRO A 211 -10.19 9.62 20.52
CA PRO A 211 -9.54 8.49 21.15
C PRO A 211 -10.43 7.25 21.17
N TYR A 212 -9.91 6.14 20.67
CA TYR A 212 -10.53 4.82 20.71
C TYR A 212 -9.62 3.85 21.47
N PRO A 213 -10.16 2.77 22.07
CA PRO A 213 -9.36 1.79 22.75
C PRO A 213 -8.57 0.91 21.76
N PHE A 214 -7.45 0.36 22.21
CA PHE A 214 -6.63 -0.60 21.46
C PHE A 214 -7.42 -1.76 20.86
N SER A 215 -8.40 -2.27 21.63
CA SER A 215 -9.23 -3.41 21.23
C SER A 215 -10.05 -3.22 19.97
N ASP A 216 -10.27 -1.98 19.54
CA ASP A 216 -11.04 -1.67 18.33
C ASP A 216 -10.24 -1.90 17.04
N PHE A 217 -8.94 -2.04 17.16
CA PHE A 217 -8.01 -2.21 16.02
C PHE A 217 -7.21 -3.52 16.15
N PRO A 218 -7.81 -4.67 15.88
CA PRO A 218 -7.11 -5.95 15.98
C PRO A 218 -5.99 -6.06 14.95
N THR A 219 -4.82 -6.52 15.40
CA THR A 219 -3.71 -6.84 14.52
C THR A 219 -3.89 -8.26 13.98
N LEU A 220 -4.28 -8.36 12.72
CA LEU A 220 -4.39 -9.64 12.01
C LEU A 220 -3.01 -10.10 11.51
N PRO A 221 -2.82 -11.40 11.21
CA PRO A 221 -1.62 -11.86 10.53
C PRO A 221 -1.42 -11.16 9.18
N ALA A 222 -0.18 -10.85 8.83
CA ALA A 222 0.16 -10.40 7.47
C ALA A 222 -0.19 -11.51 6.47
N THR A 223 -1.01 -11.19 5.47
CA THR A 223 -1.53 -12.18 4.51
C THR A 223 -1.57 -11.60 3.10
N PRO A 224 -1.04 -12.29 2.09
CA PRO A 224 0.03 -13.25 2.24
C PRO A 224 1.25 -12.54 2.84
N GLY A 225 1.88 -13.16 3.83
CA GLY A 225 3.11 -12.61 4.38
C GLY A 225 4.30 -12.87 3.43
N TRP A 226 5.48 -12.57 3.89
CA TRP A 226 6.72 -12.77 3.16
C TRP A 226 7.46 -14.01 3.68
N PRO A 227 8.31 -14.63 2.86
CA PRO A 227 9.19 -15.71 3.32
C PRO A 227 10.02 -15.26 4.53
N ALA A 228 10.16 -16.15 5.49
CA ALA A 228 11.06 -15.90 6.61
C ALA A 228 12.52 -16.01 6.16
N LYS A 229 13.41 -15.23 6.78
CA LYS A 229 14.85 -15.37 6.56
C LYS A 229 15.27 -16.81 6.92
N PRO A 230 16.01 -17.51 6.06
CA PRO A 230 16.53 -18.84 6.39
C PRO A 230 17.33 -18.80 7.69
N ALA A 231 17.14 -19.82 8.54
CA ALA A 231 18.00 -19.99 9.71
C ALA A 231 19.43 -20.32 9.22
N ASN A 232 20.41 -19.59 9.73
CA ASN A 232 21.83 -19.86 9.49
C ASN A 232 22.28 -21.11 10.23
#